data_4c4f0abc5509ee2f35705c36aeb6865b
#
_entry.id   4c4f0abc5509ee2f35705c36aeb6865b
#
_cell.length_a   1.000
_cell.length_b   1.000
_cell.length_c   1.000
_cell.angle_alpha   90.00
_cell.angle_beta   90.00
_cell.angle_gamma   90.00
#
_symmetry.space_group_name_H-M   'P 1'
#
loop_
_entity.id
_entity.type
_entity.pdbx_description
1 polymer ?
#
loop_
_entity_poly.entity_id
_entity_poly.type
_entity_poly.pdbx_seq_one_letter_code
_entity_poly.pdbx_strand_id
1 'polypeptide(L)'
;MQTALSQLAEDFLSTFVFLGIYLAVGNLTLAIGVALAIGAAQLVWTWRRRKRVETMQWLSLALVVMLGGASLITDDARFMMAKPSVIHFAIGAVMLRPGWLARYMPPIVTEHVSASVLTTSGYAWAGLMFALGLSNLYVAAVYSPVVWGWFISVGAVGAKIVAFAVQYLVIWILIRRSFRQLRQPAGPA
;
A
#
# COMPACT_ATOMS: atom_id res chain seq x y z
N MET A 1 -13.73 3.55 19.76
CA MET A 1 -12.39 2.94 19.88
C MET A 1 -12.40 1.42 19.76
N GLN A 2 -13.39 0.70 20.31
CA GLN A 2 -13.48 -0.77 20.14
C GLN A 2 -13.58 -1.25 18.67
N THR A 3 -14.23 -0.47 17.81
CA THR A 3 -14.39 -0.81 16.38
C THR A 3 -13.09 -0.74 15.57
N ALA A 4 -12.16 0.13 15.88
CA ALA A 4 -10.87 0.22 15.17
C ALA A 4 -9.92 -0.91 15.57
N LEU A 5 -9.90 -1.28 16.85
CA LEU A 5 -9.08 -2.40 17.35
C LEU A 5 -9.58 -3.76 16.85
N SER A 6 -10.90 -3.95 16.75
CA SER A 6 -11.46 -5.19 16.20
C SER A 6 -11.20 -5.32 14.69
N GLN A 7 -11.26 -4.22 13.94
CA GLN A 7 -10.92 -4.21 12.52
C GLN A 7 -9.43 -4.52 12.30
N LEU A 8 -8.54 -3.88 13.08
CA LEU A 8 -7.11 -4.20 13.05
C LEU A 8 -6.85 -5.68 13.40
N ALA A 9 -7.51 -6.22 14.43
CA ALA A 9 -7.35 -7.61 14.80
C ALA A 9 -7.85 -8.57 13.71
N GLU A 10 -8.96 -8.25 13.04
CA GLU A 10 -9.46 -9.03 11.89
C GLU A 10 -8.51 -8.96 10.70
N ASP A 11 -7.93 -7.78 10.39
CA ASP A 11 -7.01 -7.59 9.28
C ASP A 11 -5.65 -8.31 9.49
N PHE A 12 -5.19 -8.38 10.74
CA PHE A 12 -3.94 -9.04 11.08
C PHE A 12 -4.08 -10.52 11.51
N LEU A 13 -5.30 -11.04 11.63
CA LEU A 13 -5.54 -12.41 12.08
C LEU A 13 -4.79 -13.44 11.24
N SER A 14 -4.84 -13.33 9.91
CA SER A 14 -4.12 -14.23 9.00
C SER A 14 -2.61 -14.17 9.20
N THR A 15 -2.07 -13.01 9.50
CA THR A 15 -0.63 -12.79 9.77
C THR A 15 -0.22 -13.43 11.08
N PHE A 16 -1.01 -13.28 12.14
CA PHE A 16 -0.73 -13.90 13.44
C PHE A 16 -0.85 -15.42 13.37
N VAL A 17 -1.83 -15.94 12.65
CA VAL A 17 -1.98 -17.39 12.43
C VAL A 17 -0.80 -17.94 11.62
N PHE A 18 -0.40 -17.25 10.54
CA PHE A 18 0.79 -17.61 9.78
C PHE A 18 2.01 -17.70 10.67
N LEU A 19 2.28 -16.65 11.46
CA LEU A 19 3.43 -16.60 12.35
C LEU A 19 3.39 -17.72 13.42
N GLY A 20 2.22 -17.94 14.02
CA GLY A 20 2.02 -18.99 15.02
C GLY A 20 2.28 -20.39 14.47
N ILE A 21 1.77 -20.70 13.27
CA ILE A 21 1.99 -21.99 12.60
C ILE A 21 3.46 -22.14 12.20
N TYR A 22 4.06 -21.08 11.64
CA TYR A 22 5.46 -21.11 11.24
C TYR A 22 6.39 -21.37 12.43
N LEU A 23 6.15 -20.71 13.57
CA LEU A 23 6.94 -20.91 14.78
C LEU A 23 6.71 -22.28 15.42
N ALA A 24 5.50 -22.84 15.32
CA ALA A 24 5.17 -24.13 15.94
C ALA A 24 5.62 -25.33 15.11
N VAL A 25 5.53 -25.26 13.79
CA VAL A 25 5.74 -26.41 12.89
C VAL A 25 7.05 -26.29 12.09
N GLY A 26 7.60 -25.08 11.93
CA GLY A 26 8.82 -24.83 11.15
C GLY A 26 8.63 -25.05 9.63
N ASN A 27 7.41 -25.32 9.17
CA ASN A 27 7.11 -25.58 7.76
C ASN A 27 6.48 -24.37 7.10
N LEU A 28 7.27 -23.66 6.29
CA LEU A 28 6.84 -22.43 5.60
C LEU A 28 5.69 -22.68 4.63
N THR A 29 5.72 -23.76 3.88
CA THR A 29 4.68 -24.11 2.88
C THR A 29 3.34 -24.34 3.57
N LEU A 30 3.34 -25.06 4.69
CA LEU A 30 2.12 -25.32 5.45
C LEU A 30 1.58 -24.04 6.08
N ALA A 31 2.46 -23.19 6.64
CA ALA A 31 2.06 -21.91 7.22
C ALA A 31 1.45 -20.96 6.18
N ILE A 32 2.03 -20.88 4.98
CA ILE A 32 1.48 -20.11 3.84
C ILE A 32 0.12 -20.69 3.42
N GLY A 33 0.00 -22.00 3.24
CA GLY A 33 -1.24 -22.65 2.81
C GLY A 33 -2.40 -22.39 3.77
N VAL A 34 -2.15 -22.49 5.08
CA VAL A 34 -3.18 -22.23 6.10
C VAL A 34 -3.55 -20.75 6.16
N ALA A 35 -2.57 -19.85 6.11
CA ALA A 35 -2.83 -18.41 6.10
C ALA A 35 -3.66 -18.00 4.86
N LEU A 36 -3.38 -18.57 3.69
CA LEU A 36 -4.14 -18.39 2.46
C LEU A 36 -5.59 -18.89 2.61
N ALA A 37 -5.78 -20.08 3.18
CA ALA A 37 -7.11 -20.64 3.39
C ALA A 37 -7.95 -19.78 4.34
N ILE A 38 -7.35 -19.26 5.41
CA ILE A 38 -8.01 -18.35 6.34
C ILE A 38 -8.34 -17.01 5.67
N GLY A 39 -7.41 -16.40 4.94
CA GLY A 39 -7.66 -15.16 4.20
C GLY A 39 -8.79 -15.31 3.17
N ALA A 40 -8.81 -16.42 2.43
CA ALA A 40 -9.90 -16.73 1.49
C ALA A 40 -11.24 -16.94 2.23
N ALA A 41 -11.25 -17.66 3.34
CA ALA A 41 -12.45 -17.86 4.15
C ALA A 41 -13.00 -16.55 4.71
N GLN A 42 -12.13 -15.65 5.20
CA GLN A 42 -12.51 -14.31 5.66
C GLN A 42 -13.13 -13.48 4.53
N LEU A 43 -12.56 -13.54 3.32
CA LEU A 43 -13.10 -12.83 2.17
C LEU A 43 -14.49 -13.34 1.77
N VAL A 44 -14.67 -14.68 1.70
CA VAL A 44 -15.98 -15.31 1.41
C VAL A 44 -17.00 -14.95 2.48
N TRP A 45 -16.59 -14.94 3.74
CA TRP A 45 -17.44 -14.54 4.86
C TRP A 45 -17.88 -13.08 4.75
N THR A 46 -16.95 -12.17 4.47
CA THR A 46 -17.23 -10.74 4.28
C THR A 46 -18.14 -10.50 3.10
N TRP A 47 -17.91 -11.20 1.98
CA TRP A 47 -18.75 -11.13 0.79
C TRP A 47 -20.19 -11.59 1.08
N ARG A 48 -20.34 -12.71 1.80
CA ARG A 48 -21.67 -13.22 2.17
C ARG A 48 -22.44 -12.30 3.12
N ARG A 49 -21.73 -11.63 4.06
CA ARG A 49 -22.39 -10.77 5.05
C ARG A 49 -22.64 -9.33 4.55
N ARG A 50 -21.66 -8.71 3.89
CA ARG A 50 -21.71 -7.28 3.51
C ARG A 50 -22.05 -7.04 2.05
N LYS A 51 -22.13 -8.06 1.21
CA LYS A 51 -22.40 -7.99 -0.24
C LYS A 51 -21.51 -7.03 -1.05
N ARG A 52 -20.51 -6.39 -0.44
CA ARG A 52 -19.52 -5.54 -1.09
C ARG A 52 -18.17 -5.84 -0.51
N VAL A 53 -17.29 -6.38 -1.34
CA VAL A 53 -15.86 -6.56 -1.02
C VAL A 53 -15.12 -5.39 -1.64
N GLU A 54 -14.27 -4.73 -0.87
CA GLU A 54 -13.48 -3.61 -1.38
C GLU A 54 -12.46 -4.10 -2.42
N THR A 55 -12.18 -3.25 -3.42
CA THR A 55 -11.21 -3.56 -4.49
C THR A 55 -9.84 -3.93 -3.92
N MET A 56 -9.46 -3.33 -2.79
CA MET A 56 -8.21 -3.64 -2.09
C MET A 56 -8.17 -5.07 -1.53
N GLN A 57 -9.27 -5.60 -1.04
CA GLN A 57 -9.34 -6.98 -0.53
C GLN A 57 -9.19 -7.99 -1.66
N TRP A 58 -9.83 -7.75 -2.82
CA TRP A 58 -9.65 -8.57 -4.01
C TRP A 58 -8.22 -8.54 -4.53
N LEU A 59 -7.62 -7.34 -4.57
CA LEU A 59 -6.23 -7.17 -4.97
C LEU A 59 -5.28 -7.91 -4.04
N SER A 60 -5.48 -7.78 -2.73
CA SER A 60 -4.65 -8.46 -1.73
C SER A 60 -4.73 -9.98 -1.89
N LEU A 61 -5.94 -10.54 -2.06
CA LEU A 61 -6.10 -11.98 -2.29
C LEU A 61 -5.43 -12.42 -3.59
N ALA A 62 -5.65 -11.70 -4.69
CA ALA A 62 -5.03 -12.02 -5.97
C ALA A 62 -3.49 -12.01 -5.87
N LEU A 63 -2.92 -10.99 -5.22
CA LEU A 63 -1.47 -10.90 -5.00
C LEU A 63 -0.94 -12.06 -4.16
N VAL A 64 -1.64 -12.41 -3.07
CA VAL A 64 -1.20 -13.50 -2.18
C VAL A 64 -1.29 -14.84 -2.91
N VAL A 65 -2.35 -15.10 -3.67
CA VAL A 65 -2.49 -16.34 -4.46
C VAL A 65 -1.44 -16.41 -5.58
N MET A 66 -1.24 -15.32 -6.33
CA MET A 66 -0.27 -15.27 -7.42
C MET A 66 1.16 -15.39 -6.91
N LEU A 67 1.54 -14.58 -5.91
CA LEU A 67 2.91 -14.54 -5.41
C LEU A 67 3.24 -15.74 -4.51
N GLY A 68 2.29 -16.19 -3.71
CA GLY A 68 2.40 -17.40 -2.90
C GLY A 68 2.46 -18.65 -3.77
N GLY A 69 1.53 -18.80 -4.73
CA GLY A 69 1.53 -19.92 -5.67
C GLY A 69 2.79 -19.98 -6.53
N ALA A 70 3.22 -18.86 -7.08
CA ALA A 70 4.47 -18.78 -7.83
C ALA A 70 5.72 -19.07 -6.97
N SER A 71 5.70 -18.77 -5.68
CA SER A 71 6.77 -19.13 -4.73
C SER A 71 6.92 -20.64 -4.55
N LEU A 72 5.85 -21.42 -4.71
CA LEU A 72 5.89 -22.87 -4.53
C LEU A 72 6.47 -23.59 -5.76
N ILE A 73 6.54 -22.89 -6.89
CA ILE A 73 6.93 -23.49 -8.20
C ILE A 73 8.34 -23.09 -8.59
N THR A 74 8.89 -21.99 -8.06
CA THR A 74 10.13 -21.40 -8.57
C THR A 74 11.12 -21.14 -7.44
N ASP A 75 12.24 -21.88 -7.43
CA ASP A 75 13.38 -21.68 -6.52
C ASP A 75 14.39 -20.63 -7.05
N ASP A 76 14.04 -19.86 -8.08
CA ASP A 76 14.94 -18.84 -8.63
C ASP A 76 14.98 -17.58 -7.75
N ALA A 77 16.18 -17.23 -7.29
CA ALA A 77 16.42 -16.04 -6.47
C ALA A 77 15.99 -14.74 -7.19
N ARG A 78 16.16 -14.66 -8.52
CA ARG A 78 15.75 -13.48 -9.31
C ARG A 78 14.24 -13.33 -9.34
N PHE A 79 13.51 -14.43 -9.42
CA PHE A 79 12.05 -14.41 -9.31
C PHE A 79 11.60 -13.87 -7.94
N MET A 80 12.26 -14.31 -6.85
CA MET A 80 12.00 -13.79 -5.51
C MET A 80 12.23 -12.28 -5.43
N MET A 81 13.32 -11.79 -6.02
CA MET A 81 13.67 -10.37 -6.07
C MET A 81 12.68 -9.54 -6.92
N ALA A 82 12.03 -10.13 -7.91
CA ALA A 82 11.05 -9.45 -8.76
C ALA A 82 9.67 -9.27 -8.12
N LYS A 83 9.32 -10.06 -7.09
CA LYS A 83 7.99 -10.01 -6.43
C LYS A 83 7.56 -8.62 -5.95
N PRO A 84 8.43 -7.79 -5.33
CA PRO A 84 8.05 -6.45 -4.92
C PRO A 84 7.56 -5.57 -6.07
N SER A 85 8.04 -5.81 -7.31
CA SER A 85 7.58 -5.06 -8.48
C SER A 85 6.11 -5.28 -8.76
N VAL A 86 5.64 -6.53 -8.67
CA VAL A 86 4.22 -6.86 -8.87
C VAL A 86 3.36 -6.11 -7.85
N ILE A 87 3.80 -6.07 -6.60
CA ILE A 87 3.10 -5.33 -5.52
C ILE A 87 3.08 -3.83 -5.83
N HIS A 88 4.21 -3.25 -6.22
CA HIS A 88 4.28 -1.83 -6.57
C HIS A 88 3.37 -1.48 -7.75
N PHE A 89 3.36 -2.30 -8.82
CA PHE A 89 2.47 -2.09 -9.96
C PHE A 89 1.00 -2.21 -9.58
N ALA A 90 0.65 -3.21 -8.80
CA ALA A 90 -0.72 -3.40 -8.35
C ALA A 90 -1.22 -2.22 -7.49
N ILE A 91 -0.41 -1.76 -6.53
CA ILE A 91 -0.72 -0.58 -5.72
C ILE A 91 -0.79 0.67 -6.61
N GLY A 92 0.18 0.88 -7.50
CA GLY A 92 0.19 1.97 -8.46
C GLY A 92 -1.07 2.02 -9.32
N ALA A 93 -1.52 0.87 -9.82
CA ALA A 93 -2.74 0.76 -10.62
C ALA A 93 -4.00 1.17 -9.83
N VAL A 94 -4.11 0.76 -8.56
CA VAL A 94 -5.22 1.18 -7.69
C VAL A 94 -5.15 2.68 -7.41
N MET A 95 -3.95 3.23 -7.24
CA MET A 95 -3.72 4.67 -7.03
C MET A 95 -4.04 5.54 -8.25
N LEU A 96 -4.21 4.98 -9.45
CA LEU A 96 -4.71 5.72 -10.61
C LEU A 96 -6.19 6.11 -10.50
N ARG A 97 -6.93 5.52 -9.55
CA ARG A 97 -8.33 5.89 -9.34
C ARG A 97 -8.43 7.32 -8.79
N PRO A 98 -9.17 8.23 -9.49
CA PRO A 98 -9.33 9.61 -9.02
C PRO A 98 -9.89 9.67 -7.59
N GLY A 99 -9.33 10.57 -6.77
CA GLY A 99 -9.85 10.82 -5.41
C GLY A 99 -9.48 9.76 -4.36
N TRP A 100 -8.70 8.74 -4.71
CA TRP A 100 -8.28 7.74 -3.72
C TRP A 100 -7.56 8.36 -2.51
N LEU A 101 -6.71 9.36 -2.76
CA LEU A 101 -5.93 10.02 -1.72
C LEU A 101 -6.82 10.82 -0.75
N ALA A 102 -7.86 11.50 -1.26
CA ALA A 102 -8.77 12.28 -0.45
C ALA A 102 -9.47 11.45 0.64
N ARG A 103 -9.72 10.16 0.38
CA ARG A 103 -10.35 9.23 1.34
C ARG A 103 -9.52 9.04 2.60
N TYR A 104 -8.20 9.20 2.52
CA TYR A 104 -7.26 9.01 3.64
C TYR A 104 -6.83 10.32 4.28
N MET A 105 -7.32 11.46 3.78
CA MET A 105 -6.99 12.77 4.32
C MET A 105 -7.93 13.17 5.44
N PRO A 106 -7.41 13.82 6.50
CA PRO A 106 -8.26 14.37 7.55
C PRO A 106 -9.14 15.50 7.00
N PRO A 107 -10.31 15.77 7.63
CA PRO A 107 -11.26 16.79 7.18
C PRO A 107 -10.63 18.17 6.91
N ILE A 108 -9.71 18.60 7.78
CA ILE A 108 -9.02 19.88 7.62
C ILE A 108 -8.27 20.01 6.28
N VAL A 109 -7.78 18.91 5.73
CA VAL A 109 -7.11 18.90 4.42
C VAL A 109 -8.14 19.02 3.30
N THR A 110 -9.21 18.24 3.36
CA THR A 110 -10.24 18.22 2.30
C THR A 110 -11.05 19.51 2.26
N GLU A 111 -11.14 20.25 3.35
CA GLU A 111 -11.81 21.54 3.42
C GLU A 111 -10.96 22.71 2.87
N HIS A 112 -9.62 22.64 3.01
CA HIS A 112 -8.72 23.75 2.70
C HIS A 112 -7.82 23.50 1.48
N VAL A 113 -7.79 22.28 0.94
CA VAL A 113 -7.00 21.90 -0.24
C VAL A 113 -7.93 21.45 -1.35
N SER A 114 -7.76 22.01 -2.55
CA SER A 114 -8.64 21.69 -3.68
C SER A 114 -8.55 20.21 -4.07
N ALA A 115 -9.68 19.67 -4.52
CA ALA A 115 -9.77 18.29 -5.01
C ALA A 115 -8.79 18.00 -6.16
N SER A 116 -8.49 19.00 -7.00
CA SER A 116 -7.51 18.88 -8.08
C SER A 116 -6.11 18.61 -7.55
N VAL A 117 -5.67 19.36 -6.53
CA VAL A 117 -4.35 19.15 -5.89
C VAL A 117 -4.26 17.76 -5.27
N LEU A 118 -5.29 17.31 -4.56
CA LEU A 118 -5.32 15.98 -3.97
C LEU A 118 -5.27 14.87 -5.04
N THR A 119 -5.97 15.06 -6.15
CA THR A 119 -5.96 14.12 -7.26
C THR A 119 -4.59 14.06 -7.94
N THR A 120 -3.98 15.21 -8.21
CA THR A 120 -2.62 15.29 -8.78
C THR A 120 -1.58 14.65 -7.86
N SER A 121 -1.67 14.92 -6.55
CA SER A 121 -0.82 14.24 -5.56
C SER A 121 -1.02 12.74 -5.57
N GLY A 122 -2.27 12.27 -5.73
CA GLY A 122 -2.58 10.85 -5.88
C GLY A 122 -1.92 10.22 -7.10
N TYR A 123 -1.91 10.91 -8.23
CA TYR A 123 -1.21 10.44 -9.44
C TYR A 123 0.31 10.46 -9.29
N ALA A 124 0.87 11.44 -8.56
CA ALA A 124 2.29 11.45 -8.24
C ALA A 124 2.71 10.21 -7.43
N TRP A 125 1.87 9.79 -6.47
CA TRP A 125 2.08 8.54 -5.74
C TRP A 125 1.98 7.30 -6.64
N ALA A 126 1.00 7.25 -7.55
CA ALA A 126 0.92 6.17 -8.54
C ALA A 126 2.18 6.10 -9.39
N GLY A 127 2.65 7.24 -9.90
CA GLY A 127 3.90 7.36 -10.66
C GLY A 127 5.12 6.86 -9.88
N LEU A 128 5.23 7.23 -8.59
CA LEU A 128 6.29 6.71 -7.71
C LEU A 128 6.24 5.19 -7.57
N MET A 129 5.04 4.61 -7.41
CA MET A 129 4.89 3.15 -7.32
C MET A 129 5.34 2.47 -8.61
N PHE A 130 4.93 2.97 -9.77
CA PHE A 130 5.39 2.43 -11.05
C PHE A 130 6.91 2.57 -11.24
N ALA A 131 7.48 3.73 -10.89
CA ALA A 131 8.92 3.95 -10.95
C ALA A 131 9.69 2.97 -10.05
N LEU A 132 9.23 2.76 -8.80
CA LEU A 132 9.83 1.80 -7.88
C LEU A 132 9.70 0.36 -8.39
N GLY A 133 8.55 0.01 -8.98
CA GLY A 133 8.33 -1.31 -9.58
C GLY A 133 9.29 -1.58 -10.74
N LEU A 134 9.44 -0.64 -11.66
CA LEU A 134 10.38 -0.73 -12.78
C LEU A 134 11.84 -0.77 -12.31
N SER A 135 12.21 0.10 -11.37
CA SER A 135 13.56 0.11 -10.79
C SER A 135 13.87 -1.21 -10.10
N ASN A 136 12.90 -1.79 -9.38
CA ASN A 136 13.08 -3.09 -8.72
C ASN A 136 13.27 -4.22 -9.74
N LEU A 137 12.52 -4.25 -10.86
CA LEU A 137 12.74 -5.23 -11.93
C LEU A 137 14.14 -5.11 -12.51
N TYR A 138 14.58 -3.89 -12.76
CA TYR A 138 15.93 -3.64 -13.28
C TYR A 138 17.01 -4.14 -12.30
N VAL A 139 16.88 -3.77 -11.02
CA VAL A 139 17.84 -4.19 -9.99
C VAL A 139 17.82 -5.72 -9.80
N ALA A 140 16.66 -6.34 -9.80
CA ALA A 140 16.52 -7.80 -9.72
C ALA A 140 17.13 -8.53 -10.91
N ALA A 141 17.08 -7.95 -12.10
CA ALA A 141 17.64 -8.55 -13.31
C ALA A 141 19.17 -8.42 -13.43
N VAL A 142 19.72 -7.28 -12.98
CA VAL A 142 21.11 -6.90 -13.29
C VAL A 142 22.04 -7.07 -12.09
N TYR A 143 21.57 -6.84 -10.86
CA TYR A 143 22.43 -6.77 -9.68
C TYR A 143 22.37 -8.05 -8.82
N SER A 144 23.30 -8.12 -7.86
CA SER A 144 23.36 -9.20 -6.88
C SER A 144 22.25 -9.07 -5.83
N PRO A 145 21.87 -10.17 -5.14
CA PRO A 145 20.89 -10.13 -4.04
C PRO A 145 21.24 -9.14 -2.93
N VAL A 146 22.54 -8.91 -2.67
CA VAL A 146 22.99 -7.94 -1.66
C VAL A 146 22.64 -6.51 -2.09
N VAL A 147 22.94 -6.14 -3.32
CA VAL A 147 22.61 -4.81 -3.87
C VAL A 147 21.10 -4.62 -3.93
N TRP A 148 20.37 -5.64 -4.34
CA TRP A 148 18.91 -5.63 -4.32
C TRP A 148 18.36 -5.43 -2.89
N GLY A 149 18.94 -6.12 -1.90
CA GLY A 149 18.55 -5.97 -0.49
C GLY A 149 18.69 -4.53 0.00
N TRP A 150 19.77 -3.84 -0.35
CA TRP A 150 19.94 -2.41 -0.07
C TRP A 150 18.94 -1.54 -0.79
N PHE A 151 18.70 -1.81 -2.08
CA PHE A 151 17.71 -1.07 -2.85
C PHE A 151 16.32 -1.16 -2.23
N ILE A 152 15.84 -2.37 -1.90
CA ILE A 152 14.47 -2.55 -1.41
C ILE A 152 14.30 -2.02 0.02
N SER A 153 15.33 -2.19 0.88
CA SER A 153 15.26 -1.81 2.29
C SER A 153 15.50 -0.31 2.52
N VAL A 154 16.46 0.27 1.82
CA VAL A 154 16.85 1.67 2.04
C VAL A 154 16.36 2.56 0.89
N GLY A 155 16.61 2.18 -0.35
CA GLY A 155 16.26 2.99 -1.51
C GLY A 155 14.75 3.17 -1.68
N ALA A 156 14.02 2.08 -1.78
CA ALA A 156 12.57 2.13 -2.00
C ALA A 156 11.79 2.67 -0.79
N VAL A 157 12.25 2.37 0.43
CA VAL A 157 11.64 2.93 1.65
C VAL A 157 11.96 4.41 1.76
N GLY A 158 13.23 4.79 1.56
CA GLY A 158 13.68 6.19 1.59
C GLY A 158 12.94 7.05 0.58
N ALA A 159 12.75 6.57 -0.66
CA ALA A 159 11.97 7.29 -1.67
C ALA A 159 10.53 7.58 -1.23
N LYS A 160 9.87 6.61 -0.58
CA LYS A 160 8.51 6.79 -0.04
C LYS A 160 8.49 7.79 1.12
N ILE A 161 9.49 7.75 2.01
CA ILE A 161 9.60 8.70 3.12
C ILE A 161 9.80 10.12 2.59
N VAL A 162 10.67 10.31 1.61
CA VAL A 162 10.90 11.62 0.97
C VAL A 162 9.63 12.12 0.29
N ALA A 163 8.94 11.27 -0.47
CA ALA A 163 7.69 11.64 -1.13
C ALA A 163 6.61 12.04 -0.10
N PHE A 164 6.51 11.30 0.99
CA PHE A 164 5.58 11.64 2.08
C PHE A 164 5.93 12.98 2.74
N ALA A 165 7.20 13.23 3.01
CA ALA A 165 7.65 14.51 3.59
C ALA A 165 7.35 15.69 2.65
N VAL A 166 7.61 15.53 1.35
CA VAL A 166 7.29 16.53 0.33
C VAL A 166 5.79 16.80 0.29
N GLN A 167 4.97 15.74 0.23
CA GLN A 167 3.52 15.89 0.23
C GLN A 167 3.01 16.58 1.50
N TYR A 168 3.51 16.19 2.66
CA TYR A 168 3.16 16.82 3.93
C TYR A 168 3.47 18.33 3.91
N LEU A 169 4.66 18.69 3.45
CA LEU A 169 5.09 20.10 3.34
C LEU A 169 4.18 20.89 2.38
N VAL A 170 3.86 20.33 1.23
CA VAL A 170 2.95 20.98 0.24
C VAL A 170 1.58 21.21 0.86
N ILE A 171 0.98 20.19 1.46
CA ILE A 171 -0.34 20.31 2.10
C ILE A 171 -0.29 21.35 3.22
N TRP A 172 0.72 21.34 4.07
CA TRP A 172 0.88 22.29 5.15
C TRP A 172 0.99 23.75 4.65
N ILE A 173 1.77 24.00 3.57
CA ILE A 173 1.87 25.32 2.94
C ILE A 173 0.50 25.78 2.41
N LEU A 174 -0.23 24.89 1.74
CA LEU A 174 -1.54 25.20 1.17
C LEU A 174 -2.56 25.56 2.25
N ILE A 175 -2.61 24.78 3.32
CA ILE A 175 -3.49 25.07 4.46
C ILE A 175 -3.14 26.43 5.09
N ARG A 176 -1.85 26.70 5.31
CA ARG A 176 -1.43 28.01 5.86
C ARG A 176 -1.81 29.18 4.95
N ARG A 177 -1.71 29.02 3.63
CA ARG A 177 -2.14 30.05 2.66
C ARG A 177 -3.65 30.28 2.73
N SER A 178 -4.45 29.23 2.80
CA SER A 178 -5.90 29.32 2.93
C SER A 178 -6.31 30.11 4.18
N PHE A 179 -5.73 29.80 5.34
CA PHE A 179 -5.99 30.54 6.57
C PHE A 179 -5.55 32.01 6.54
N ARG A 180 -4.47 32.34 5.81
CA ARG A 180 -4.04 33.74 5.66
C ARG A 180 -5.03 34.54 4.81
N GLN A 181 -5.59 33.94 3.77
CA GLN A 181 -6.60 34.59 2.91
C GLN A 181 -7.88 34.89 3.67
N LEU A 182 -8.31 33.98 4.56
CA LEU A 182 -9.50 34.19 5.42
C LEU A 182 -9.31 35.30 6.47
N ARG A 183 -8.08 35.62 6.83
CA ARG A 183 -7.75 36.69 7.80
C ARG A 183 -7.56 38.06 7.21
N GLN A 184 -7.52 38.23 5.87
CA GLN A 184 -7.48 39.54 5.26
C GLN A 184 -8.88 40.16 5.32
N PRO A 185 -9.08 41.31 6.03
CA PRO A 185 -10.36 41.99 6.02
C PRO A 185 -10.70 42.39 4.58
N ALA A 186 -11.97 42.20 4.21
CA ALA A 186 -12.48 42.76 2.95
C ALA A 186 -12.11 44.24 2.95
N GLY A 187 -11.34 44.66 1.93
CA GLY A 187 -10.98 46.07 1.81
C GLY A 187 -12.25 46.96 1.77
N PRO A 188 -12.14 48.21 2.21
CA PRO A 188 -13.30 49.13 2.16
C PRO A 188 -13.82 49.22 0.76
N ALA A 189 -15.16 49.05 0.61
CA ALA A 189 -15.90 49.22 -0.63
C ALA A 189 -15.92 50.69 -1.05
#